data_8e3954c500cf6511b3265bfa548d7ed4
#
_entry.id   8e3954c500cf6511b3265bfa548d7ed4
#
_cell.length_a   1.000
_cell.length_b   1.000
_cell.length_c   1.000
_cell.angle_alpha   90.00
_cell.angle_beta   90.00
_cell.angle_gamma   90.00
#
_symmetry.space_group_name_H-M   'P 1'
#
loop_
_entity.id
_entity.type
_entity.pdbx_description
1 polymer ?
#
loop_
_entity_poly.entity_id
_entity_poly.type
_entity_poly.pdbx_seq_one_letter_code
_entity_poly.pdbx_strand_id
1 'polypeptide(L)'
;MAVPYLGEEELEEKVKYYEKRGSEIKTPTILEGLDEALFEKVTVLDGELDPLFDENTHAIAIRVHTDDYGNVENIERYPKIGDTLTMVYQNMYEIDTRTGEPADPATTPEEYVEIREEEPREVDYTVCALVKVPYAMTFRYSGLGYDTILPAERMKEDCGAELIRKFYLFDTPDKEAENAAECYLAELTAGDTSVLMYESKASIRSEFEQFQKMFFLLGGVLCAVIGLVGILNFFNAIMTGILARK
;
A
#
# COMPACT_ATOMS: atom_id res chain seq x y z
N MET A 1 -20.83 -0.81 -8.74
CA MET A 1 -20.31 0.50 -8.27
C MET A 1 -19.15 0.19 -7.35
N ALA A 2 -17.92 0.51 -7.75
CA ALA A 2 -16.77 0.23 -6.92
C ALA A 2 -16.89 1.02 -5.60
N VAL A 3 -16.69 0.37 -4.46
CA VAL A 3 -16.65 1.07 -3.18
C VAL A 3 -15.22 1.56 -2.98
N PRO A 4 -14.99 2.86 -2.95
CA PRO A 4 -13.64 3.36 -2.76
C PRO A 4 -13.14 3.03 -1.36
N TYR A 5 -11.87 2.70 -1.26
CA TYR A 5 -11.14 2.65 0.01
C TYR A 5 -11.05 4.05 0.63
N LEU A 6 -11.02 5.09 -0.19
CA LEU A 6 -11.13 6.48 0.20
C LEU A 6 -12.53 6.79 0.70
N GLY A 7 -12.65 7.72 1.63
CA GLY A 7 -13.94 8.32 2.00
C GLY A 7 -14.63 8.90 0.76
N GLU A 8 -15.96 8.95 0.78
CA GLU A 8 -16.75 9.46 -0.37
C GLU A 8 -16.28 10.85 -0.83
N GLU A 9 -15.88 11.70 0.09
CA GLU A 9 -15.41 13.06 -0.17
C GLU A 9 -14.06 13.07 -0.93
N GLU A 10 -13.10 12.24 -0.52
CA GLU A 10 -11.80 12.12 -1.21
C GLU A 10 -11.93 11.49 -2.60
N LEU A 11 -12.85 10.55 -2.77
CA LEU A 11 -13.13 9.98 -4.08
C LEU A 11 -13.73 11.02 -5.02
N GLU A 12 -14.72 11.78 -4.54
CA GLU A 12 -15.34 12.85 -5.34
C GLU A 12 -14.30 13.90 -5.76
N GLU A 13 -13.37 14.26 -4.89
CA GLU A 13 -12.30 15.19 -5.22
C GLU A 13 -11.38 14.65 -6.32
N LYS A 14 -11.03 13.36 -6.26
CA LYS A 14 -10.21 12.72 -7.29
C LYS A 14 -10.95 12.57 -8.62
N VAL A 15 -12.21 12.15 -8.59
CA VAL A 15 -13.03 12.10 -9.80
C VAL A 15 -13.10 13.49 -10.45
N LYS A 16 -13.39 14.54 -9.68
CA LYS A 16 -13.38 15.94 -10.16
C LYS A 16 -12.03 16.36 -10.72
N TYR A 17 -10.93 15.89 -10.10
CA TYR A 17 -9.58 16.17 -10.62
C TYR A 17 -9.39 15.62 -12.03
N TYR A 18 -9.79 14.36 -12.26
CA TYR A 18 -9.67 13.73 -13.58
C TYR A 18 -10.65 14.32 -14.59
N GLU A 19 -11.93 14.49 -14.24
CA GLU A 19 -12.96 15.07 -15.11
C GLU A 19 -12.58 16.50 -15.56
N LYS A 20 -12.06 17.32 -14.67
CA LYS A 20 -11.61 18.69 -14.98
C LYS A 20 -10.49 18.72 -16.01
N ARG A 21 -9.73 17.61 -16.13
CA ARG A 21 -8.60 17.47 -17.05
C ARG A 21 -8.92 16.63 -18.29
N GLY A 22 -10.19 16.36 -18.54
CA GLY A 22 -10.65 15.68 -19.76
C GLY A 22 -10.65 14.17 -19.69
N SER A 23 -10.35 13.57 -18.53
CA SER A 23 -10.42 12.12 -18.34
C SER A 23 -11.85 11.65 -18.09
N GLU A 24 -12.23 10.54 -18.70
CA GLU A 24 -13.50 9.85 -18.46
C GLU A 24 -13.44 8.84 -17.29
N ILE A 25 -12.26 8.66 -16.67
CA ILE A 25 -12.09 7.74 -15.55
C ILE A 25 -12.86 8.23 -14.34
N LYS A 26 -13.80 7.40 -13.91
CA LYS A 26 -14.66 7.68 -12.75
C LYS A 26 -14.12 7.10 -11.45
N THR A 27 -13.33 6.02 -11.52
CA THR A 27 -12.80 5.35 -10.32
C THR A 27 -11.47 4.68 -10.64
N PRO A 28 -10.35 5.36 -10.38
CA PRO A 28 -9.05 4.73 -10.50
C PRO A 28 -8.99 3.50 -9.60
N THR A 29 -8.49 2.38 -10.12
CA THR A 29 -8.35 1.13 -9.37
C THR A 29 -6.96 0.57 -9.61
N ILE A 30 -6.43 -0.17 -8.63
CA ILE A 30 -5.19 -0.90 -8.81
C ILE A 30 -5.53 -2.33 -9.16
N LEU A 31 -5.01 -2.76 -10.31
CA LEU A 31 -5.05 -4.14 -10.74
C LEU A 31 -3.62 -4.69 -10.73
N GLU A 32 -3.39 -5.71 -9.92
CA GLU A 32 -2.08 -6.32 -9.74
C GLU A 32 -2.03 -7.70 -10.38
N GLY A 33 -1.11 -7.87 -11.34
CA GLY A 33 -0.80 -9.19 -11.89
C GLY A 33 0.20 -9.90 -10.98
N LEU A 34 -0.17 -11.07 -10.46
CA LEU A 34 0.68 -11.89 -9.61
C LEU A 34 1.19 -13.12 -10.36
N ASP A 35 2.45 -13.52 -10.10
CA ASP A 35 2.95 -14.83 -10.54
C ASP A 35 2.16 -15.94 -9.84
N GLU A 36 1.88 -17.04 -10.56
CA GLU A 36 1.00 -18.12 -10.10
C GLU A 36 1.38 -18.68 -8.71
N ALA A 37 2.68 -18.85 -8.46
CA ALA A 37 3.18 -19.32 -7.17
C ALA A 37 2.81 -18.43 -5.96
N LEU A 38 2.47 -17.17 -6.19
CA LEU A 38 2.09 -16.27 -5.12
C LEU A 38 0.66 -16.52 -4.63
N PHE A 39 -0.19 -17.11 -5.45
CA PHE A 39 -1.57 -17.44 -5.06
C PHE A 39 -1.63 -18.54 -3.99
N GLU A 40 -0.60 -19.38 -3.86
CA GLU A 40 -0.48 -20.33 -2.75
C GLU A 40 -0.39 -19.68 -1.37
N LYS A 41 0.03 -18.41 -1.32
CA LYS A 41 0.16 -17.61 -0.09
C LYS A 41 -1.08 -16.78 0.23
N VAL A 42 -2.03 -16.75 -0.68
CA VAL A 42 -3.28 -15.99 -0.53
C VAL A 42 -4.27 -16.77 0.33
N THR A 43 -4.97 -16.09 1.23
CA THR A 43 -6.03 -16.70 2.03
C THR A 43 -7.39 -16.31 1.47
N VAL A 44 -8.15 -17.30 1.00
CA VAL A 44 -9.53 -17.08 0.52
C VAL A 44 -10.45 -16.87 1.71
N LEU A 45 -11.24 -15.81 1.67
CA LEU A 45 -12.26 -15.48 2.67
C LEU A 45 -13.66 -15.86 2.19
N ASP A 46 -13.91 -15.70 0.89
CA ASP A 46 -15.15 -16.07 0.23
C ASP A 46 -14.88 -16.36 -1.25
N GLY A 47 -15.64 -17.27 -1.86
CA GLY A 47 -15.47 -17.68 -3.25
C GLY A 47 -14.34 -18.70 -3.45
N GLU A 48 -13.81 -18.77 -4.67
CA GLU A 48 -12.78 -19.74 -5.10
C GLU A 48 -11.78 -19.08 -6.04
N LEU A 49 -10.51 -19.55 -6.05
CA LEU A 49 -9.46 -19.03 -6.94
C LEU A 49 -9.39 -19.72 -8.31
N ASP A 50 -9.96 -20.93 -8.43
CA ASP A 50 -9.87 -21.74 -9.66
C ASP A 50 -10.29 -20.97 -10.93
N PRO A 51 -11.33 -20.09 -10.91
CA PRO A 51 -11.71 -19.31 -12.08
C PRO A 51 -10.63 -18.34 -12.58
N LEU A 52 -9.67 -17.94 -11.73
CA LEU A 52 -8.55 -17.07 -12.14
C LEU A 52 -7.65 -17.76 -13.17
N PHE A 53 -7.58 -19.10 -13.14
CA PHE A 53 -6.68 -19.92 -13.95
C PHE A 53 -7.39 -20.58 -15.15
N ASP A 54 -8.70 -20.35 -15.32
CA ASP A 54 -9.43 -20.80 -16.48
C ASP A 54 -9.25 -19.82 -17.66
N GLU A 55 -8.66 -20.32 -18.74
CA GLU A 55 -8.38 -19.53 -19.96
C GLU A 55 -9.64 -18.96 -20.62
N ASN A 56 -10.80 -19.53 -20.34
CA ASN A 56 -12.06 -19.12 -20.95
C ASN A 56 -12.84 -18.09 -20.11
N THR A 57 -12.33 -17.71 -18.94
CA THR A 57 -12.99 -16.77 -18.04
C THR A 57 -12.13 -15.55 -17.79
N HIS A 58 -12.76 -14.37 -17.73
CA HIS A 58 -12.14 -13.19 -17.18
C HIS A 58 -12.59 -13.07 -15.73
N ALA A 59 -11.75 -13.54 -14.81
CA ALA A 59 -12.03 -13.50 -13.38
C ALA A 59 -10.99 -12.68 -12.63
N ILE A 60 -11.42 -12.04 -11.54
CA ILE A 60 -10.53 -11.34 -10.61
C ILE A 60 -10.87 -11.70 -9.18
N ALA A 61 -9.87 -11.62 -8.31
CA ALA A 61 -10.07 -11.65 -6.88
C ALA A 61 -9.89 -10.25 -6.28
N ILE A 62 -10.70 -9.94 -5.28
CA ILE A 62 -10.66 -8.67 -4.56
C ILE A 62 -9.84 -8.85 -3.29
N ARG A 63 -8.80 -8.04 -3.13
CA ARG A 63 -8.06 -7.98 -1.88
C ARG A 63 -8.84 -7.20 -0.84
N VAL A 64 -9.14 -7.86 0.27
CA VAL A 64 -9.83 -7.25 1.39
C VAL A 64 -8.81 -6.64 2.34
N HIS A 65 -9.05 -5.41 2.77
CA HIS A 65 -8.22 -4.75 3.77
C HIS A 65 -8.48 -5.30 5.16
N THR A 66 -7.43 -5.36 5.95
CA THR A 66 -7.49 -5.80 7.33
C THR A 66 -6.90 -4.73 8.25
N ASP A 67 -7.41 -4.67 9.47
CA ASP A 67 -6.80 -3.90 10.54
C ASP A 67 -5.43 -4.46 10.95
N ASP A 68 -4.73 -3.80 11.87
CA ASP A 68 -3.41 -4.22 12.39
C ASP A 68 -3.46 -5.59 13.10
N TYR A 69 -4.64 -6.08 13.46
CA TYR A 69 -4.86 -7.39 14.07
C TYR A 69 -5.25 -8.46 13.05
N GLY A 70 -5.41 -8.06 11.78
CA GLY A 70 -5.79 -8.96 10.70
C GLY A 70 -7.28 -9.24 10.59
N ASN A 71 -8.13 -8.47 11.28
CA ASN A 71 -9.57 -8.56 11.13
C ASN A 71 -10.00 -7.82 9.85
N VAL A 72 -10.95 -8.40 9.16
CA VAL A 72 -11.52 -7.78 7.95
C VAL A 72 -12.45 -6.64 8.36
N GLU A 73 -12.20 -5.47 7.79
CA GLU A 73 -13.07 -4.32 7.99
C GLU A 73 -14.14 -4.25 6.89
N ASN A 74 -15.38 -4.02 7.30
CA ASN A 74 -16.49 -3.68 6.41
C ASN A 74 -16.63 -4.59 5.17
N ILE A 75 -16.57 -5.91 5.34
CA ILE A 75 -16.66 -6.87 4.23
C ILE A 75 -17.88 -6.65 3.33
N GLU A 76 -18.96 -6.13 3.89
CA GLU A 76 -20.20 -5.83 3.15
C GLU A 76 -20.07 -4.73 2.10
N ARG A 77 -18.98 -3.95 2.14
CA ARG A 77 -18.69 -2.91 1.16
C ARG A 77 -18.04 -3.43 -0.11
N TYR A 78 -17.50 -4.64 -0.08
CA TYR A 78 -16.84 -5.24 -1.24
C TYR A 78 -17.88 -5.81 -2.23
N PRO A 79 -17.53 -5.88 -3.53
CA PRO A 79 -18.33 -6.57 -4.51
C PRO A 79 -18.58 -8.02 -4.08
N LYS A 80 -19.72 -8.54 -4.46
CA LYS A 80 -20.08 -9.93 -4.17
C LYS A 80 -19.48 -10.87 -5.21
N ILE A 81 -19.30 -12.12 -4.83
CA ILE A 81 -18.91 -13.16 -5.77
C ILE A 81 -19.98 -13.25 -6.88
N GLY A 82 -19.50 -13.21 -8.12
CA GLY A 82 -20.34 -13.18 -9.33
C GLY A 82 -20.67 -11.78 -9.85
N ASP A 83 -20.36 -10.71 -9.12
CA ASP A 83 -20.50 -9.35 -9.64
C ASP A 83 -19.50 -9.13 -10.80
N THR A 84 -19.89 -8.29 -11.76
CA THR A 84 -19.03 -7.91 -12.88
C THR A 84 -18.43 -6.53 -12.64
N LEU A 85 -17.12 -6.43 -12.81
CA LEU A 85 -16.36 -5.17 -12.77
C LEU A 85 -15.73 -4.92 -14.13
N THR A 86 -16.07 -3.82 -14.78
CA THR A 86 -15.43 -3.39 -16.02
C THR A 86 -14.14 -2.64 -15.69
N MET A 87 -13.02 -3.17 -16.16
CA MET A 87 -11.70 -2.54 -16.05
C MET A 87 -11.33 -1.90 -17.38
N VAL A 88 -10.82 -0.68 -17.33
CA VAL A 88 -10.31 0.04 -18.49
C VAL A 88 -8.80 0.07 -18.45
N TYR A 89 -8.18 -0.59 -19.42
CA TYR A 89 -6.74 -0.51 -19.65
C TYR A 89 -6.47 0.61 -20.62
N GLN A 90 -5.67 1.57 -20.23
CA GLN A 90 -5.32 2.70 -21.08
C GLN A 90 -4.01 3.34 -20.65
N ASN A 91 -3.33 3.98 -21.60
CA ASN A 91 -2.22 4.84 -21.29
C ASN A 91 -2.74 6.24 -20.98
N MET A 92 -2.28 6.81 -19.88
CA MET A 92 -2.62 8.17 -19.47
C MET A 92 -1.37 9.01 -19.43
N TYR A 93 -1.42 10.17 -20.07
CA TYR A 93 -0.32 11.12 -20.07
C TYR A 93 -0.82 12.48 -19.58
N GLU A 94 -0.11 13.07 -18.65
CA GLU A 94 -0.31 14.48 -18.30
C GLU A 94 0.49 15.34 -19.28
N ILE A 95 -0.20 16.17 -20.04
CA ILE A 95 0.38 17.00 -21.10
C ILE A 95 0.25 18.48 -20.70
N ASP A 96 1.35 19.23 -20.84
CA ASP A 96 1.31 20.69 -20.76
C ASP A 96 0.67 21.28 -22.02
N THR A 97 -0.54 21.83 -21.89
CA THR A 97 -1.31 22.38 -23.00
C THR A 97 -0.62 23.53 -23.74
N ARG A 98 0.37 24.16 -23.10
CA ARG A 98 1.15 25.27 -23.71
C ARG A 98 2.22 24.77 -24.69
N THR A 99 2.79 23.61 -24.41
CA THR A 99 3.92 23.04 -25.17
C THR A 99 3.55 21.81 -25.96
N GLY A 100 2.50 21.07 -25.55
CA GLY A 100 2.14 19.76 -26.08
C GLY A 100 3.05 18.60 -25.62
N GLU A 101 4.00 18.87 -24.74
CA GLU A 101 4.93 17.91 -24.19
C GLU A 101 4.43 17.37 -22.83
N PRO A 102 5.00 16.27 -22.32
CA PRO A 102 4.66 15.77 -20.99
C PRO A 102 4.79 16.86 -19.92
N ALA A 103 3.77 16.99 -19.08
CA ALA A 103 3.77 17.94 -17.98
C ALA A 103 4.80 17.55 -16.93
N ASP A 104 5.59 18.51 -16.48
CA ASP A 104 6.50 18.33 -15.35
C ASP A 104 5.75 18.69 -14.05
N PRO A 105 5.53 17.74 -13.13
CA PRO A 105 4.82 18.01 -11.88
C PRO A 105 5.43 19.11 -11.02
N ALA A 106 6.73 19.40 -11.20
CA ALA A 106 7.44 20.41 -10.43
C ALA A 106 7.29 21.83 -11.01
N THR A 107 7.05 21.96 -12.32
CA THR A 107 7.13 23.23 -13.03
C THR A 107 5.89 23.59 -13.83
N THR A 108 5.02 22.62 -14.18
CA THR A 108 3.80 22.89 -14.93
C THR A 108 2.67 23.26 -13.98
N PRO A 109 2.10 24.48 -14.06
CA PRO A 109 0.93 24.82 -13.25
C PRO A 109 -0.28 23.94 -13.62
N GLU A 110 -1.04 23.55 -12.62
CA GLU A 110 -2.17 22.62 -12.77
C GLU A 110 -3.22 23.07 -13.81
N GLU A 111 -3.38 24.35 -14.01
CA GLU A 111 -4.33 24.91 -14.98
C GLU A 111 -3.95 24.63 -16.45
N TYR A 112 -2.69 24.24 -16.70
CA TYR A 112 -2.19 23.89 -18.03
C TYR A 112 -1.98 22.37 -18.19
N VAL A 113 -2.37 21.56 -17.20
CA VAL A 113 -2.29 20.11 -17.28
C VAL A 113 -3.60 19.57 -17.87
N GLU A 114 -3.49 18.84 -18.99
CA GLU A 114 -4.55 18.07 -19.60
C GLU A 114 -4.18 16.59 -19.56
N ILE A 115 -5.15 15.72 -19.27
CA ILE A 115 -4.96 14.27 -19.32
C ILE A 115 -5.34 13.79 -20.73
N ARG A 116 -4.38 13.15 -21.39
CA ARG A 116 -4.58 12.46 -22.66
C ARG A 116 -4.62 10.97 -22.40
N GLU A 117 -5.73 10.37 -22.82
CA GLU A 117 -5.95 8.93 -22.77
C GLU A 117 -5.72 8.33 -24.14
N GLU A 118 -5.00 7.23 -24.22
CA GLU A 118 -4.70 6.54 -25.48
C GLU A 118 -5.16 5.08 -25.40
N GLU A 119 -5.83 4.65 -26.49
CA GLU A 119 -6.22 3.27 -26.74
C GLU A 119 -6.94 2.58 -25.57
N PRO A 120 -8.07 3.14 -25.07
CA PRO A 120 -8.82 2.52 -24.01
C PRO A 120 -9.33 1.14 -24.44
N ARG A 121 -9.11 0.13 -23.61
CA ARG A 121 -9.60 -1.24 -23.79
C ARG A 121 -10.36 -1.66 -22.55
N GLU A 122 -11.64 -1.90 -22.73
CA GLU A 122 -12.52 -2.38 -21.66
C GLU A 122 -12.49 -3.91 -21.57
N VAL A 123 -12.39 -4.43 -20.36
CA VAL A 123 -12.50 -5.86 -20.07
C VAL A 123 -13.41 -6.05 -18.87
N ASP A 124 -14.43 -6.86 -19.05
CA ASP A 124 -15.35 -7.24 -17.98
C ASP A 124 -14.81 -8.44 -17.22
N TYR A 125 -14.60 -8.27 -15.92
CA TYR A 125 -14.17 -9.32 -15.02
C TYR A 125 -15.27 -9.73 -14.06
N THR A 126 -15.40 -11.03 -13.84
CA THR A 126 -16.25 -11.56 -12.79
C THR A 126 -15.47 -11.70 -11.48
N VAL A 127 -16.00 -11.18 -10.40
CA VAL A 127 -15.42 -11.35 -9.06
C VAL A 127 -15.58 -12.82 -8.65
N CYS A 128 -14.46 -13.54 -8.50
CA CYS A 128 -14.46 -14.97 -8.17
C CYS A 128 -14.11 -15.23 -6.69
N ALA A 129 -13.36 -14.34 -6.05
CA ALA A 129 -12.96 -14.50 -4.67
C ALA A 129 -12.78 -13.17 -3.94
N LEU A 130 -13.04 -13.16 -2.65
CA LEU A 130 -12.54 -12.18 -1.70
C LEU A 130 -11.36 -12.77 -0.95
N VAL A 131 -10.23 -12.09 -0.93
CA VAL A 131 -8.98 -12.65 -0.46
C VAL A 131 -8.22 -11.74 0.49
N LYS A 132 -7.47 -12.36 1.37
CA LYS A 132 -6.47 -11.71 2.21
C LYS A 132 -5.08 -12.07 1.68
N VAL A 133 -4.28 -11.06 1.44
CA VAL A 133 -2.93 -11.20 0.92
C VAL A 133 -1.93 -10.86 2.02
N PRO A 134 -0.83 -11.62 2.18
CA PRO A 134 0.23 -11.28 3.10
C PRO A 134 0.75 -9.85 2.90
N TYR A 135 1.06 -9.16 3.99
CA TYR A 135 1.51 -7.77 3.95
C TYR A 135 2.67 -7.52 2.98
N ALA A 136 3.65 -8.43 2.93
CA ALA A 136 4.79 -8.33 2.02
C ALA A 136 4.41 -8.39 0.52
N MET A 137 3.20 -8.87 0.20
CA MET A 137 2.68 -8.96 -1.17
C MET A 137 1.76 -7.79 -1.51
N THR A 138 1.68 -6.75 -0.69
CA THR A 138 0.78 -5.64 -0.90
C THR A 138 1.54 -4.39 -1.32
N PHE A 139 0.97 -3.63 -2.27
CA PHE A 139 1.38 -2.26 -2.50
C PHE A 139 0.85 -1.40 -1.35
N ARG A 140 1.72 -0.73 -0.60
CA ARG A 140 1.36 -0.02 0.65
C ARG A 140 0.44 1.19 0.46
N TYR A 141 0.24 1.65 -0.77
CA TYR A 141 -0.43 2.92 -1.06
C TYR A 141 -1.53 2.77 -2.10
N SER A 142 -2.32 1.71 -2.01
CA SER A 142 -3.54 1.62 -2.78
C SER A 142 -4.62 2.41 -2.05
N GLY A 143 -4.88 3.60 -2.43
CA GLY A 143 -5.94 4.43 -1.84
C GLY A 143 -7.00 4.79 -2.86
N LEU A 144 -7.10 4.04 -3.97
CA LEU A 144 -7.84 4.45 -5.14
C LEU A 144 -8.89 3.41 -5.58
N GLY A 145 -9.74 2.97 -4.72
CA GLY A 145 -10.76 1.98 -5.07
C GLY A 145 -10.43 0.58 -4.55
N TYR A 146 -10.91 -0.47 -5.24
CA TYR A 146 -10.58 -1.85 -4.84
C TYR A 146 -9.18 -2.21 -5.30
N ASP A 147 -8.50 -2.95 -4.44
CA ASP A 147 -7.30 -3.65 -4.86
C ASP A 147 -7.72 -5.00 -5.44
N THR A 148 -7.43 -5.20 -6.69
CA THR A 148 -7.80 -6.40 -7.44
C THR A 148 -6.56 -7.15 -7.87
N ILE A 149 -6.62 -8.47 -7.84
CA ILE A 149 -5.52 -9.35 -8.22
C ILE A 149 -5.99 -10.39 -9.24
N LEU A 150 -5.10 -10.71 -10.18
CA LEU A 150 -5.27 -11.79 -11.14
C LEU A 150 -3.88 -12.33 -11.55
N PRO A 151 -3.81 -13.48 -12.25
CA PRO A 151 -2.54 -13.97 -12.80
C PRO A 151 -1.91 -12.98 -13.78
N ALA A 152 -0.59 -12.76 -13.66
CA ALA A 152 0.14 -11.79 -14.47
C ALA A 152 0.03 -12.09 -15.97
N GLU A 153 0.04 -13.36 -16.37
CA GLU A 153 -0.11 -13.75 -17.78
C GLU A 153 -1.48 -13.34 -18.32
N ARG A 154 -2.55 -13.53 -17.56
CA ARG A 154 -3.89 -13.07 -17.93
C ARG A 154 -3.94 -11.54 -18.04
N MET A 155 -3.38 -10.83 -17.09
CA MET A 155 -3.31 -9.37 -17.15
C MET A 155 -2.59 -8.88 -18.39
N LYS A 156 -1.49 -9.53 -18.78
CA LYS A 156 -0.74 -9.23 -20.00
C LYS A 156 -1.56 -9.44 -21.27
N GLU A 157 -2.29 -10.54 -21.35
CA GLU A 157 -3.19 -10.82 -22.48
C GLU A 157 -4.30 -9.77 -22.59
N ASP A 158 -4.92 -9.44 -21.45
CA ASP A 158 -6.06 -8.54 -21.40
C ASP A 158 -5.66 -7.08 -21.66
N CYS A 159 -4.53 -6.61 -21.13
CA CYS A 159 -4.06 -5.26 -21.40
C CYS A 159 -3.42 -5.12 -22.79
N GLY A 160 -2.96 -6.22 -23.41
CA GLY A 160 -2.32 -6.21 -24.72
C GLY A 160 -0.96 -5.51 -24.76
N ALA A 161 -0.32 -5.32 -23.61
CA ALA A 161 0.96 -4.63 -23.46
C ALA A 161 1.94 -5.43 -22.58
N GLU A 162 3.23 -5.12 -22.69
CA GLU A 162 4.22 -5.69 -21.78
C GLU A 162 4.06 -5.12 -20.36
N LEU A 163 3.99 -6.00 -19.39
CA LEU A 163 3.88 -5.61 -17.99
C LEU A 163 5.24 -5.19 -17.41
N ILE A 164 5.23 -4.13 -16.64
CA ILE A 164 6.40 -3.69 -15.88
C ILE A 164 6.37 -4.39 -14.53
N ARG A 165 7.44 -5.15 -14.23
CA ARG A 165 7.58 -5.78 -12.93
C ARG A 165 7.86 -4.72 -11.86
N LYS A 166 6.98 -4.65 -10.86
CA LYS A 166 7.04 -3.63 -9.80
C LYS A 166 7.88 -4.09 -8.62
N PHE A 167 7.80 -5.38 -8.26
CA PHE A 167 8.54 -5.92 -7.13
C PHE A 167 8.85 -7.41 -7.33
N TYR A 168 9.85 -7.86 -6.60
CA TYR A 168 10.22 -9.26 -6.47
C TYR A 168 10.04 -9.68 -5.02
N LEU A 169 9.42 -10.83 -4.81
CA LEU A 169 9.25 -11.45 -3.50
C LEU A 169 10.03 -12.74 -3.46
N PHE A 170 10.76 -12.97 -2.40
CA PHE A 170 11.46 -14.23 -2.18
C PHE A 170 11.61 -14.52 -0.69
N ASP A 171 11.63 -15.79 -0.35
CA ASP A 171 11.98 -16.27 0.97
C ASP A 171 13.38 -16.89 0.94
N THR A 172 14.08 -16.83 2.06
CA THR A 172 15.38 -17.47 2.23
C THR A 172 15.24 -18.76 3.05
N PRO A 173 16.00 -19.82 2.74
CA PRO A 173 15.84 -21.11 3.41
C PRO A 173 16.26 -21.10 4.88
N ASP A 174 17.20 -20.22 5.26
CA ASP A 174 17.74 -20.14 6.60
C ASP A 174 18.30 -18.75 6.92
N LYS A 175 18.78 -18.57 8.14
CA LYS A 175 19.31 -17.29 8.64
C LYS A 175 20.63 -16.86 7.97
N GLU A 176 21.44 -17.80 7.52
CA GLU A 176 22.70 -17.50 6.83
C GLU A 176 22.41 -16.93 5.44
N ALA A 177 21.49 -17.55 4.71
CA ALA A 177 21.00 -17.04 3.43
C ALA A 177 20.29 -15.70 3.56
N GLU A 178 19.50 -15.50 4.64
CA GLU A 178 18.88 -14.20 4.94
C GLU A 178 19.93 -13.11 5.11
N ASN A 179 20.98 -13.35 5.91
CA ASN A 179 22.05 -12.38 6.12
C ASN A 179 22.84 -12.10 4.84
N ALA A 180 23.10 -13.11 4.03
CA ALA A 180 23.78 -12.95 2.73
C ALA A 180 22.94 -12.10 1.76
N ALA A 181 21.63 -12.34 1.69
CA ALA A 181 20.70 -11.56 0.89
C ALA A 181 20.64 -10.10 1.35
N GLU A 182 20.58 -9.86 2.68
CA GLU A 182 20.62 -8.51 3.25
C GLU A 182 21.87 -7.74 2.83
N CYS A 183 23.06 -8.34 2.96
CA CYS A 183 24.30 -7.71 2.55
C CYS A 183 24.30 -7.38 1.05
N TYR A 184 23.86 -8.32 0.22
CA TYR A 184 23.79 -8.13 -1.23
C TYR A 184 22.82 -7.00 -1.62
N LEU A 185 21.61 -6.99 -1.04
CA LEU A 185 20.60 -5.97 -1.32
C LEU A 185 21.03 -4.59 -0.81
N ALA A 186 21.68 -4.53 0.35
CA ALA A 186 22.23 -3.29 0.87
C ALA A 186 23.30 -2.69 -0.06
N GLU A 187 24.19 -3.53 -0.61
CA GLU A 187 25.17 -3.08 -1.61
C GLU A 187 24.49 -2.61 -2.90
N LEU A 188 23.49 -3.35 -3.37
CA LEU A 188 22.77 -3.05 -4.61
C LEU A 188 22.01 -1.72 -4.53
N THR A 189 21.51 -1.37 -3.33
CA THR A 189 20.70 -0.17 -3.11
C THR A 189 21.49 1.02 -2.53
N ALA A 190 22.78 0.85 -2.24
CA ALA A 190 23.63 1.88 -1.59
C ALA A 190 23.97 3.09 -2.47
N GLY A 191 23.63 3.10 -3.75
CA GLY A 191 23.96 4.20 -4.67
C GLY A 191 22.91 5.30 -4.68
N ASP A 192 23.34 6.58 -4.68
CA ASP A 192 22.46 7.76 -4.78
C ASP A 192 21.56 7.75 -6.04
N THR A 193 21.90 6.95 -7.03
CA THR A 193 21.15 6.79 -8.28
C THR A 193 20.34 5.51 -8.35
N SER A 194 20.33 4.71 -7.28
CA SER A 194 19.55 3.48 -7.27
C SER A 194 18.05 3.80 -7.19
N VAL A 195 17.33 3.31 -8.17
CA VAL A 195 15.85 3.33 -8.19
C VAL A 195 15.25 2.11 -7.48
N LEU A 196 16.11 1.21 -6.98
CA LEU A 196 15.69 -0.01 -6.29
C LEU A 196 15.63 0.25 -4.79
N MET A 197 14.58 -0.22 -4.18
CA MET A 197 14.41 -0.27 -2.72
C MET A 197 14.15 -1.70 -2.31
N TYR A 198 14.63 -2.09 -1.14
CA TYR A 198 14.28 -3.38 -0.58
C TYR A 198 13.75 -3.23 0.84
N GLU A 199 12.97 -4.19 1.23
CA GLU A 199 12.45 -4.33 2.58
C GLU A 199 12.56 -5.79 3.00
N SER A 200 13.01 -6.02 4.22
CA SER A 200 13.20 -7.36 4.76
C SER A 200 12.61 -7.50 6.16
N LYS A 201 12.39 -8.72 6.60
CA LYS A 201 11.99 -9.02 7.98
C LYS A 201 13.02 -8.49 8.99
N ALA A 202 14.31 -8.49 8.62
CA ALA A 202 15.38 -8.01 9.49
C ALA A 202 15.38 -6.47 9.61
N SER A 203 15.17 -5.75 8.48
CA SER A 203 15.09 -4.28 8.51
C SER A 203 13.89 -3.81 9.33
N ILE A 204 12.70 -4.37 9.12
CA ILE A 204 11.49 -4.04 9.89
C ILE A 204 11.70 -4.31 11.38
N ARG A 205 12.30 -5.47 11.74
CA ARG A 205 12.59 -5.79 13.13
C ARG A 205 13.56 -4.79 13.76
N SER A 206 14.60 -4.39 13.02
CA SER A 206 15.58 -3.41 13.49
C SER A 206 14.95 -2.04 13.74
N GLU A 207 14.09 -1.59 12.84
CA GLU A 207 13.33 -0.34 13.01
C GLU A 207 12.43 -0.38 14.24
N PHE A 208 11.72 -1.49 14.44
CA PHE A 208 10.86 -1.68 15.62
C PHE A 208 11.66 -1.67 16.93
N GLU A 209 12.82 -2.35 16.97
CA GLU A 209 13.71 -2.34 18.14
C GLU A 209 14.27 -0.95 18.43
N GLN A 210 14.61 -0.17 17.41
CA GLN A 210 15.05 1.21 17.58
C GLN A 210 13.92 2.08 18.14
N PHE A 211 12.70 1.90 17.64
CA PHE A 211 11.52 2.58 18.12
C PHE A 211 11.24 2.25 19.60
N GLN A 212 11.29 0.96 19.99
CA GLN A 212 11.17 0.56 21.37
C GLN A 212 12.24 1.20 22.26
N LYS A 213 13.51 1.20 21.86
CA LYS A 213 14.61 1.82 22.61
C LYS A 213 14.36 3.31 22.83
N MET A 214 13.84 4.01 21.82
CA MET A 214 13.50 5.42 21.94
C MET A 214 12.38 5.65 22.97
N PHE A 215 11.34 4.83 22.99
CA PHE A 215 10.26 4.91 23.97
C PHE A 215 10.77 4.62 25.40
N PHE A 216 11.59 3.62 25.57
CA PHE A 216 12.20 3.33 26.89
C PHE A 216 13.08 4.48 27.39
N LEU A 217 13.85 5.10 26.49
CA LEU A 217 14.67 6.25 26.85
C LEU A 217 13.79 7.45 27.29
N LEU A 218 12.77 7.80 26.50
CA LEU A 218 11.86 8.91 26.81
C LEU A 218 11.09 8.66 28.11
N GLY A 219 10.53 7.45 28.28
CA GLY A 219 9.83 7.04 29.51
C GLY A 219 10.76 7.07 30.72
N GLY A 220 11.97 6.57 30.58
CA GLY A 220 12.99 6.57 31.63
C GLY A 220 13.36 7.98 32.06
N VAL A 221 13.57 8.90 31.13
CA VAL A 221 13.87 10.31 31.44
C VAL A 221 12.69 10.97 32.16
N LEU A 222 11.46 10.76 31.69
CA LEU A 222 10.28 11.30 32.37
C LEU A 222 10.11 10.75 33.78
N CYS A 223 10.29 9.45 33.98
CA CYS A 223 10.25 8.84 35.31
C CYS A 223 11.35 9.38 36.24
N ALA A 224 12.55 9.60 35.73
CA ALA A 224 13.63 10.18 36.48
C ALA A 224 13.32 11.62 36.93
N VAL A 225 12.76 12.44 36.04
CA VAL A 225 12.36 13.83 36.37
C VAL A 225 11.26 13.83 37.42
N ILE A 226 10.20 13.03 37.24
CA ILE A 226 9.11 12.92 38.22
C ILE A 226 9.63 12.42 39.57
N GLY A 227 10.50 11.43 39.60
CA GLY A 227 11.13 10.91 40.78
C GLY A 227 11.95 11.96 41.52
N LEU A 228 12.72 12.76 40.79
CA LEU A 228 13.53 13.85 41.33
C LEU A 228 12.67 14.94 41.98
N VAL A 229 11.57 15.34 41.29
CA VAL A 229 10.58 16.29 41.83
C VAL A 229 9.92 15.72 43.11
N GLY A 230 9.57 14.43 43.10
CA GLY A 230 9.04 13.75 44.30
C GLY A 230 10.00 13.80 45.52
N ILE A 231 11.28 13.50 45.28
CA ILE A 231 12.33 13.58 46.29
C ILE A 231 12.48 15.00 46.83
N LEU A 232 12.55 16.01 45.97
CA LEU A 232 12.65 17.39 46.38
C LEU A 232 11.45 17.85 47.21
N ASN A 233 10.23 17.47 46.82
CA ASN A 233 9.00 17.76 47.58
C ASN A 233 9.00 17.08 48.95
N PHE A 234 9.52 15.84 49.05
CA PHE A 234 9.66 15.14 50.30
C PHE A 234 10.64 15.87 51.25
N PHE A 235 11.81 16.28 50.77
CA PHE A 235 12.77 17.08 51.56
C PHE A 235 12.16 18.41 52.00
N ASN A 236 11.45 19.12 51.15
CA ASN A 236 10.78 20.37 51.47
C ASN A 236 9.73 20.17 52.59
N ALA A 237 8.96 19.10 52.55
CA ALA A 237 7.97 18.77 53.57
C ALA A 237 8.61 18.49 54.95
N ILE A 238 9.73 17.74 54.96
CA ILE A 238 10.48 17.47 56.20
C ILE A 238 11.06 18.76 56.78
N MET A 239 11.72 19.58 55.95
CA MET A 239 12.32 20.84 56.40
C MET A 239 11.29 21.78 56.98
N THR A 240 10.10 21.91 56.34
CA THR A 240 9.01 22.74 56.85
C THR A 240 8.46 22.22 58.17
N GLY A 241 8.33 20.88 58.30
CA GLY A 241 7.86 20.26 59.55
C GLY A 241 8.82 20.43 60.71
N ILE A 242 10.14 20.46 60.45
CA ILE A 242 11.18 20.71 61.50
C ILE A 242 11.18 22.18 61.91
N LEU A 243 11.10 23.11 60.95
CA LEU A 243 11.06 24.55 61.23
C LEU A 243 9.82 25.01 61.98
N ALA A 244 8.67 24.37 61.74
CA ALA A 244 7.40 24.69 62.42
C ALA A 244 7.34 24.20 63.88
N ARG A 245 8.29 23.39 64.34
CA ARG A 245 8.36 22.87 65.73
C ARG A 245 9.33 23.66 66.61
N LYS A 246 10.00 24.69 66.12
CA LYS A 246 10.74 25.66 66.86
C LYS A 246 9.88 26.90 67.19
#